data_843b8a979c3116c1ec9f7a8f9df264b7
#
_entry.id   843b8a979c3116c1ec9f7a8f9df264b7
#
_cell.length_a   1.000
_cell.length_b   1.000
_cell.length_c   1.000
_cell.angle_alpha   90.00
_cell.angle_beta   90.00
_cell.angle_gamma   90.00
#
_symmetry.space_group_name_H-M   'P 1'
#
loop_
_entity.id
_entity.type
_entity.pdbx_description
1 polymer ?
#
loop_
_entity_poly.entity_id
_entity_poly.type
_entity_poly.pdbx_seq_one_letter_code
_entity_poly.pdbx_strand_id
1 'polypeptide(L)'
;MDMHTVVSSPLLLVALLIPLAGALAVLFRGSDENVREGISSVASILLLGVVCSLIPSVLKGKVLVLHLFTILPGLTITLRADAMSMIFALVASSLWTIAVYYSMGYMRGLKEHAQTRFNACFALAIFGAIGVAFSDNLLTMYLFYEIVSICTYPLVAHHQDDEGYKGARKYIVYLTATAKFFLLPAMILIYVLTGTLDFAANISTGIFPDGVNKVLVTMLYVFCLFGFAKNGIMPFHHWLPAAMVAPTPVSALLHAEAVVKVG
;
A
#
# COMPACT_ATOMS: atom_id res chain seq x y z
N MET A 1 -15.23 20.49 19.60
CA MET A 1 -15.25 19.70 18.34
C MET A 1 -14.49 20.53 17.33
N ASP A 2 -13.17 20.37 17.29
CA ASP A 2 -12.29 21.21 16.49
C ASP A 2 -12.56 20.94 15.03
N MET A 3 -13.04 21.96 14.30
CA MET A 3 -13.18 21.90 12.85
C MET A 3 -11.77 21.78 12.27
N HIS A 4 -11.37 20.55 11.93
CA HIS A 4 -10.15 20.37 11.17
C HIS A 4 -10.25 21.17 9.87
N THR A 5 -9.34 22.11 9.67
CA THR A 5 -9.30 22.88 8.43
C THR A 5 -8.81 21.98 7.31
N VAL A 6 -9.69 21.68 6.36
CA VAL A 6 -9.33 20.93 5.15
C VAL A 6 -8.56 21.84 4.21
N VAL A 7 -7.39 21.41 3.78
CA VAL A 7 -6.50 22.16 2.88
C VAL A 7 -6.14 21.28 1.70
N SER A 8 -6.33 21.76 0.49
CA SER A 8 -5.83 21.06 -0.70
C SER A 8 -4.31 21.14 -0.77
N SER A 9 -3.64 20.00 -0.94
CA SER A 9 -2.20 19.93 -1.01
C SER A 9 -1.72 19.04 -2.16
N PRO A 10 -1.04 19.59 -3.18
CA PRO A 10 -0.47 18.80 -4.27
C PRO A 10 0.71 17.94 -3.82
N LEU A 11 1.27 18.18 -2.62
CA LEU A 11 2.38 17.39 -2.08
C LEU A 11 2.01 15.93 -1.85
N LEU A 12 0.72 15.61 -1.64
CA LEU A 12 0.24 14.23 -1.56
C LEU A 12 0.47 13.47 -2.87
N LEU A 13 0.20 14.13 -4.00
CA LEU A 13 0.47 13.54 -5.31
C LEU A 13 1.98 13.41 -5.55
N VAL A 14 2.76 14.41 -5.15
CA VAL A 14 4.23 14.35 -5.27
C VAL A 14 4.78 13.17 -4.46
N ALA A 15 4.34 12.99 -3.21
CA ALA A 15 4.74 11.85 -2.38
C ALA A 15 4.39 10.50 -3.05
N LEU A 16 3.24 10.41 -3.69
CA LEU A 16 2.81 9.21 -4.41
C LEU A 16 3.65 8.98 -5.68
N LEU A 17 3.94 10.02 -6.46
CA LEU A 17 4.63 9.90 -7.74
C LEU A 17 6.14 9.64 -7.61
N ILE A 18 6.79 9.99 -6.51
CA ILE A 18 8.24 9.78 -6.32
C ILE A 18 8.63 8.29 -6.43
N PRO A 19 8.01 7.34 -5.71
CA PRO A 19 8.36 5.92 -5.84
C PRO A 19 8.04 5.39 -7.25
N LEU A 20 6.95 5.84 -7.86
CA LEU A 20 6.58 5.46 -9.23
C LEU A 20 7.63 5.96 -10.24
N ALA A 21 8.03 7.23 -10.15
CA ALA A 21 9.07 7.79 -11.01
C ALA A 21 10.41 7.09 -10.78
N GLY A 22 10.76 6.77 -9.53
CA GLY A 22 11.94 5.99 -9.18
C GLY A 22 11.92 4.60 -9.83
N ALA A 23 10.79 3.89 -9.76
CA ALA A 23 10.62 2.58 -10.39
C ALA A 23 10.80 2.65 -11.92
N LEU A 24 10.17 3.63 -12.58
CA LEU A 24 10.31 3.85 -14.02
C LEU A 24 11.75 4.21 -14.40
N ALA A 25 12.39 5.10 -13.66
CA ALA A 25 13.78 5.48 -13.89
C ALA A 25 14.74 4.28 -13.76
N VAL A 26 14.52 3.40 -12.77
CA VAL A 26 15.26 2.14 -12.62
C VAL A 26 15.03 1.20 -13.80
N LEU A 27 13.81 1.08 -14.31
CA LEU A 27 13.52 0.22 -15.47
C LEU A 27 14.22 0.72 -16.74
N PHE A 28 14.26 2.04 -16.98
CA PHE A 28 14.83 2.61 -18.19
C PHE A 28 16.37 2.79 -18.12
N ARG A 29 16.93 3.07 -16.96
CA ARG A 29 18.34 3.40 -16.76
C ARG A 29 19.10 2.50 -15.80
N GLY A 30 18.49 1.49 -15.23
CA GLY A 30 19.06 0.64 -14.19
C GLY A 30 19.93 -0.51 -14.69
N SER A 31 20.51 -0.42 -15.90
CA SER A 31 21.48 -1.41 -16.40
C SER A 31 22.76 -1.42 -15.56
N ASP A 32 23.25 -0.25 -15.19
CA ASP A 32 24.41 -0.09 -14.33
C ASP A 32 24.01 -0.18 -12.86
N GLU A 33 24.76 -0.96 -12.08
CA GLU A 33 24.49 -1.15 -10.65
C GLU A 33 24.49 0.16 -9.88
N ASN A 34 25.50 1.00 -10.09
CA ASN A 34 25.64 2.28 -9.39
C ASN A 34 24.53 3.27 -9.75
N VAL A 35 24.09 3.31 -11.01
CA VAL A 35 23.01 4.20 -11.47
C VAL A 35 21.67 3.74 -10.86
N ARG A 36 21.40 2.45 -10.89
CA ARG A 36 20.17 1.84 -10.31
C ARG A 36 20.04 2.14 -8.83
N GLU A 37 21.12 1.92 -8.09
CA GLU A 37 21.14 2.16 -6.64
C GLU A 37 21.08 3.64 -6.30
N GLY A 38 21.77 4.48 -7.09
CA GLY A 38 21.68 5.93 -6.96
C GLY A 38 20.25 6.44 -7.14
N ILE A 39 19.52 5.95 -8.17
CA ILE A 39 18.12 6.30 -8.40
C ILE A 39 17.24 5.86 -7.20
N SER A 40 17.41 4.63 -6.72
CA SER A 40 16.64 4.11 -5.58
C SER A 40 16.91 4.90 -4.29
N SER A 41 18.18 5.25 -4.03
CA SER A 41 18.55 6.08 -2.88
C SER A 41 17.96 7.48 -2.96
N VAL A 42 18.09 8.14 -4.09
CA VAL A 42 17.54 9.50 -4.29
C VAL A 42 16.02 9.48 -4.14
N ALA A 43 15.33 8.50 -4.74
CA ALA A 43 13.88 8.38 -4.65
C ALA A 43 13.43 8.16 -3.19
N SER A 44 14.10 7.29 -2.42
CA SER A 44 13.74 7.02 -1.02
C SER A 44 13.93 8.24 -0.12
N ILE A 45 15.06 8.96 -0.28
CA ILE A 45 15.35 10.18 0.48
C ILE A 45 14.37 11.30 0.13
N LEU A 46 14.03 11.45 -1.16
CA LEU A 46 13.07 12.46 -1.62
C LEU A 46 11.66 12.17 -1.05
N LEU A 47 11.24 10.90 -1.06
CA LEU A 47 9.95 10.52 -0.46
C LEU A 47 9.93 10.86 1.03
N LEU A 48 10.95 10.46 1.78
CA LEU A 48 11.05 10.77 3.21
C LEU A 48 11.03 12.29 3.45
N GLY A 49 11.77 13.07 2.65
CA GLY A 49 11.78 14.54 2.73
C GLY A 49 10.39 15.16 2.50
N VAL A 50 9.65 14.68 1.48
CA VAL A 50 8.29 15.16 1.21
C VAL A 50 7.34 14.76 2.33
N VAL A 51 7.38 13.54 2.83
CA VAL A 51 6.55 13.09 3.96
C VAL A 51 6.85 13.94 5.21
N CYS A 52 8.12 14.17 5.53
CA CYS A 52 8.51 15.05 6.64
C CYS A 52 8.00 16.49 6.46
N SER A 53 7.94 17.01 5.24
CA SER A 53 7.42 18.35 4.96
C SER A 53 5.91 18.51 5.21
N LEU A 54 5.15 17.41 5.20
CA LEU A 54 3.71 17.40 5.51
C LEU A 54 3.42 17.43 7.01
N ILE A 55 4.36 16.94 7.85
CA ILE A 55 4.18 16.80 9.31
C ILE A 55 3.76 18.11 9.98
N PRO A 56 4.41 19.28 9.73
CA PRO A 56 4.04 20.53 10.41
C PRO A 56 2.60 20.97 10.14
N SER A 57 2.06 20.64 8.98
CA SER A 57 0.68 20.97 8.61
C SER A 57 -0.32 20.11 9.38
N VAL A 58 -0.06 18.82 9.50
CA VAL A 58 -0.92 17.87 10.21
C VAL A 58 -0.85 18.09 11.73
N LEU A 59 0.33 18.40 12.28
CA LEU A 59 0.49 18.76 13.70
C LEU A 59 -0.28 20.02 14.10
N LYS A 60 -0.54 20.93 13.15
CA LYS A 60 -1.40 22.10 13.35
C LYS A 60 -2.91 21.78 13.25
N GLY A 61 -3.29 20.51 13.22
CA GLY A 61 -4.69 20.08 13.13
C GLY A 61 -5.30 20.22 11.71
N LYS A 62 -4.48 20.45 10.67
CA LYS A 62 -4.97 20.50 9.29
C LYS A 62 -5.07 19.08 8.73
N VAL A 63 -6.16 18.81 8.01
CA VAL A 63 -6.30 17.61 7.18
C VAL A 63 -6.01 18.02 5.74
N LEU A 64 -5.01 17.36 5.14
CA LEU A 64 -4.64 17.62 3.75
C LEU A 64 -5.42 16.67 2.85
N VAL A 65 -6.12 17.21 1.86
CA VAL A 65 -6.94 16.41 0.93
C VAL A 65 -6.58 16.78 -0.51
N LEU A 66 -6.54 15.79 -1.36
CA LEU A 66 -6.38 15.97 -2.79
C LEU A 66 -7.36 15.09 -3.54
N HIS A 67 -8.36 15.66 -4.14
CA HIS A 67 -9.29 14.98 -5.03
C HIS A 67 -8.63 14.82 -6.41
N LEU A 68 -8.51 13.59 -6.90
CA LEU A 68 -7.92 13.31 -8.20
C LEU A 68 -9.00 13.31 -9.29
N PHE A 69 -9.98 12.42 -9.18
CA PHE A 69 -11.13 12.40 -10.09
C PHE A 69 -12.32 11.64 -9.50
N THR A 70 -13.51 11.89 -10.06
CA THR A 70 -14.76 11.22 -9.71
C THR A 70 -15.11 10.20 -10.80
N ILE A 71 -15.35 8.95 -10.42
CA ILE A 71 -15.75 7.87 -11.33
C ILE A 71 -17.27 7.86 -11.50
N LEU A 72 -17.97 7.87 -10.36
CA LEU A 72 -19.43 7.92 -10.28
C LEU A 72 -19.82 8.84 -9.11
N PRO A 73 -21.08 9.30 -9.03
CA PRO A 73 -21.57 10.02 -7.86
C PRO A 73 -21.33 9.22 -6.57
N GLY A 74 -20.62 9.79 -5.59
CA GLY A 74 -20.22 9.13 -4.37
C GLY A 74 -19.06 8.13 -4.50
N LEU A 75 -18.40 8.07 -5.68
CA LEU A 75 -17.28 7.17 -5.94
C LEU A 75 -16.11 7.98 -6.50
N THR A 76 -15.21 8.38 -5.63
CA THR A 76 -14.09 9.27 -5.95
C THR A 76 -12.75 8.58 -5.72
N ILE A 77 -11.71 9.04 -6.40
CA ILE A 77 -10.32 8.74 -6.05
C ILE A 77 -9.76 9.99 -5.38
N THR A 78 -9.59 9.88 -4.07
CA THR A 78 -9.19 10.99 -3.21
C THR A 78 -8.07 10.54 -2.28
N LEU A 79 -7.07 11.40 -2.13
CA LEU A 79 -5.98 11.23 -1.18
C LEU A 79 -6.19 12.15 0.01
N ARG A 80 -5.90 11.64 1.20
CA ARG A 80 -6.03 12.35 2.47
C ARG A 80 -4.81 12.08 3.35
N ALA A 81 -4.29 13.12 3.96
CA ALA A 81 -3.29 13.01 5.01
C ALA A 81 -3.84 13.57 6.32
N ASP A 82 -4.04 12.69 7.27
CA ASP A 82 -4.36 12.96 8.67
C ASP A 82 -3.26 12.41 9.60
N ALA A 83 -3.47 12.46 10.90
CA ALA A 83 -2.46 12.00 11.86
C ALA A 83 -2.12 10.52 11.71
N MET A 84 -3.12 9.67 11.40
CA MET A 84 -2.91 8.22 11.26
C MET A 84 -2.17 7.89 9.98
N SER A 85 -2.59 8.45 8.84
CA SER A 85 -1.94 8.28 7.55
C SER A 85 -0.49 8.77 7.56
N MET A 86 -0.22 9.88 8.27
CA MET A 86 1.13 10.42 8.41
C MET A 86 2.07 9.53 9.22
N ILE A 87 1.58 8.89 10.30
CA ILE A 87 2.39 7.92 11.07
C ILE A 87 2.78 6.76 10.16
N PHE A 88 1.83 6.20 9.41
CA PHE A 88 2.11 5.10 8.49
C PHE A 88 3.09 5.52 7.38
N ALA A 89 2.84 6.65 6.72
CA ALA A 89 3.70 7.15 5.64
C ALA A 89 5.13 7.47 6.12
N LEU A 90 5.29 8.00 7.34
CA LEU A 90 6.58 8.28 7.93
C LEU A 90 7.36 6.99 8.21
N VAL A 91 6.71 6.00 8.81
CA VAL A 91 7.33 4.68 9.08
C VAL A 91 7.70 4.00 7.76
N ALA A 92 6.80 3.94 6.79
CA ALA A 92 7.06 3.30 5.51
C ALA A 92 8.21 3.98 4.74
N SER A 93 8.23 5.31 4.66
CA SER A 93 9.30 6.05 3.95
C SER A 93 10.66 5.95 4.64
N SER A 94 10.70 5.96 5.97
CA SER A 94 11.95 5.77 6.72
C SER A 94 12.49 4.35 6.59
N LEU A 95 11.64 3.35 6.74
CA LEU A 95 12.04 1.95 6.58
C LEU A 95 12.48 1.67 5.13
N TRP A 96 11.79 2.23 4.14
CA TRP A 96 12.21 2.10 2.73
C TRP A 96 13.62 2.65 2.52
N THR A 97 13.93 3.82 3.08
CA THR A 97 15.28 4.39 2.98
C THR A 97 16.34 3.44 3.56
N ILE A 98 16.09 2.87 4.74
CA ILE A 98 17.00 1.91 5.36
C ILE A 98 17.08 0.62 4.52
N ALA A 99 15.95 0.12 4.05
CA ALA A 99 15.88 -1.11 3.27
C ALA A 99 16.58 -1.00 1.91
N VAL A 100 16.59 0.18 1.27
CA VAL A 100 17.35 0.44 0.04
C VAL A 100 18.84 0.24 0.29
N TYR A 101 19.41 0.84 1.32
CA TYR A 101 20.84 0.66 1.63
C TYR A 101 21.19 -0.76 2.07
N TYR A 102 20.32 -1.40 2.85
CA TYR A 102 20.51 -2.79 3.22
C TYR A 102 20.49 -3.71 1.99
N SER A 103 19.51 -3.51 1.09
CA SER A 103 19.36 -4.33 -0.11
C SER A 103 20.55 -4.18 -1.08
N MET A 104 21.16 -2.99 -1.17
CA MET A 104 22.38 -2.80 -1.97
C MET A 104 23.50 -3.72 -1.51
N GLY A 105 23.82 -3.71 -0.22
CA GLY A 105 24.83 -4.59 0.35
C GLY A 105 24.51 -6.07 0.19
N TYR A 106 23.25 -6.45 0.42
CA TYR A 106 22.79 -7.81 0.32
C TYR A 106 22.86 -8.35 -1.11
N MET A 107 22.30 -7.61 -2.09
CA MET A 107 22.22 -8.05 -3.48
C MET A 107 23.58 -8.10 -4.16
N ARG A 108 24.48 -7.16 -3.85
CA ARG A 108 25.87 -7.18 -4.32
C ARG A 108 26.69 -8.30 -3.67
N GLY A 109 26.58 -8.47 -2.34
CA GLY A 109 27.34 -9.48 -1.59
C GLY A 109 27.04 -10.90 -2.04
N LEU A 110 25.77 -11.19 -2.34
CA LEU A 110 25.33 -12.49 -2.84
C LEU A 110 25.37 -12.63 -4.38
N LYS A 111 25.71 -11.53 -5.11
CA LYS A 111 25.70 -11.48 -6.58
C LYS A 111 24.34 -11.92 -7.15
N GLU A 112 23.25 -11.45 -6.53
CA GLU A 112 21.89 -11.82 -6.93
C GLU A 112 21.57 -11.36 -8.36
N HIS A 113 20.81 -12.18 -9.07
CA HIS A 113 20.36 -11.87 -10.43
C HIS A 113 19.18 -10.89 -10.45
N ALA A 114 18.87 -10.34 -11.63
CA ALA A 114 17.66 -9.52 -11.88
C ALA A 114 17.45 -8.36 -10.89
N GLN A 115 18.52 -7.71 -10.44
CA GLN A 115 18.47 -6.63 -9.46
C GLN A 115 17.67 -5.40 -9.94
N THR A 116 17.60 -5.14 -11.27
CA THR A 116 16.78 -4.05 -11.85
C THR A 116 15.30 -4.33 -11.61
N ARG A 117 14.84 -5.56 -11.87
CA ARG A 117 13.47 -6.00 -11.58
C ARG A 117 13.17 -5.86 -10.08
N PHE A 118 14.11 -6.29 -9.24
CA PHE A 118 14.01 -6.20 -7.78
C PHE A 118 13.76 -4.75 -7.33
N ASN A 119 14.65 -3.81 -7.69
CA ASN A 119 14.55 -2.42 -7.26
C ASN A 119 13.29 -1.72 -7.81
N ALA A 120 12.90 -2.02 -9.06
CA ALA A 120 11.69 -1.45 -9.65
C ALA A 120 10.42 -1.96 -8.94
N CYS A 121 10.30 -3.26 -8.72
CA CYS A 121 9.15 -3.84 -8.01
C CYS A 121 9.11 -3.41 -6.55
N PHE A 122 10.27 -3.23 -5.90
CA PHE A 122 10.35 -2.71 -4.54
C PHE A 122 9.80 -1.28 -4.46
N ALA A 123 10.24 -0.38 -5.35
CA ALA A 123 9.72 0.98 -5.42
C ALA A 123 8.22 1.03 -5.75
N LEU A 124 7.72 0.15 -6.64
CA LEU A 124 6.29 0.04 -6.94
C LEU A 124 5.47 -0.49 -5.74
N ALA A 125 6.04 -1.37 -4.92
CA ALA A 125 5.38 -1.81 -3.69
C ALA A 125 5.22 -0.65 -2.69
N ILE A 126 6.23 0.21 -2.58
CA ILE A 126 6.16 1.43 -1.75
C ILE A 126 5.17 2.45 -2.34
N PHE A 127 5.12 2.61 -3.66
CA PHE A 127 4.07 3.41 -4.32
C PHE A 127 2.67 2.96 -3.88
N GLY A 128 2.42 1.65 -3.90
CA GLY A 128 1.15 1.09 -3.44
C GLY A 128 0.91 1.31 -1.94
N ALA A 129 1.92 1.12 -1.10
CA ALA A 129 1.81 1.30 0.36
C ALA A 129 1.52 2.77 0.74
N ILE A 130 2.20 3.73 0.13
CA ILE A 130 1.94 5.17 0.31
C ILE A 130 0.54 5.53 -0.21
N GLY A 131 0.13 4.92 -1.34
CA GLY A 131 -1.23 5.09 -1.86
C GLY A 131 -2.31 4.61 -0.90
N VAL A 132 -2.11 3.45 -0.23
CA VAL A 132 -3.02 2.99 0.83
C VAL A 132 -2.99 3.93 2.03
N ALA A 133 -1.79 4.37 2.46
CA ALA A 133 -1.63 5.29 3.58
C ALA A 133 -2.45 6.58 3.42
N PHE A 134 -2.48 7.12 2.21
CA PHE A 134 -3.18 8.37 1.88
C PHE A 134 -4.58 8.16 1.30
N SER A 135 -5.13 6.96 1.29
CA SER A 135 -6.49 6.72 0.79
C SER A 135 -7.55 7.34 1.69
N ASP A 136 -8.46 8.14 1.11
CA ASP A 136 -9.60 8.77 1.82
C ASP A 136 -10.87 7.89 1.80
N ASN A 137 -10.91 6.88 0.97
CA ASN A 137 -12.06 6.00 0.83
C ASN A 137 -11.66 4.56 0.50
N LEU A 138 -12.62 3.64 0.68
CA LEU A 138 -12.40 2.21 0.52
C LEU A 138 -12.02 1.83 -0.93
N LEU A 139 -12.53 2.55 -1.94
CA LEU A 139 -12.17 2.30 -3.34
C LEU A 139 -10.72 2.65 -3.63
N THR A 140 -10.28 3.85 -3.24
CA THR A 140 -8.88 4.29 -3.42
C THR A 140 -7.94 3.33 -2.71
N MET A 141 -8.28 2.95 -1.48
CA MET A 141 -7.52 1.98 -0.70
C MET A 141 -7.45 0.62 -1.41
N TYR A 142 -8.58 0.10 -1.92
CA TYR A 142 -8.62 -1.18 -2.63
C TYR A 142 -7.73 -1.18 -3.88
N LEU A 143 -7.72 -0.11 -4.67
CA LEU A 143 -6.88 -0.01 -5.86
C LEU A 143 -5.39 -0.10 -5.51
N PHE A 144 -4.93 0.67 -4.54
CA PHE A 144 -3.53 0.61 -4.10
C PHE A 144 -3.20 -0.70 -3.38
N TYR A 145 -4.15 -1.26 -2.65
CA TYR A 145 -4.04 -2.58 -2.03
C TYR A 145 -3.76 -3.69 -3.07
N GLU A 146 -4.47 -3.69 -4.21
CA GLU A 146 -4.21 -4.63 -5.31
C GLU A 146 -2.85 -4.37 -5.98
N ILE A 147 -2.46 -3.11 -6.17
CA ILE A 147 -1.14 -2.75 -6.72
C ILE A 147 -0.02 -3.35 -5.87
N VAL A 148 -0.09 -3.25 -4.54
CA VAL A 148 0.90 -3.87 -3.64
C VAL A 148 1.00 -5.37 -3.89
N SER A 149 -0.13 -6.09 -4.04
CA SER A 149 -0.13 -7.54 -4.28
C SER A 149 0.58 -7.91 -5.59
N ILE A 150 0.28 -7.17 -6.65
CA ILE A 150 0.82 -7.43 -8.00
C ILE A 150 2.31 -7.11 -8.04
N CYS A 151 2.72 -5.97 -7.46
CA CYS A 151 4.12 -5.52 -7.51
C CYS A 151 5.05 -6.36 -6.63
N THR A 152 4.54 -6.96 -5.56
CA THR A 152 5.34 -7.82 -4.67
C THR A 152 5.42 -9.28 -5.15
N TYR A 153 4.54 -9.73 -6.04
CA TYR A 153 4.61 -11.08 -6.61
C TYR A 153 5.97 -11.40 -7.26
N PRO A 154 6.55 -10.55 -8.16
CA PRO A 154 7.86 -10.80 -8.74
C PRO A 154 9.01 -10.78 -7.71
N LEU A 155 8.81 -10.12 -6.56
CA LEU A 155 9.78 -10.11 -5.47
C LEU A 155 9.78 -11.43 -4.71
N VAL A 156 8.60 -12.02 -4.46
CA VAL A 156 8.49 -13.34 -3.84
C VAL A 156 9.04 -14.42 -4.77
N ALA A 157 8.79 -14.31 -6.08
CA ALA A 157 9.31 -15.21 -7.10
C ALA A 157 10.75 -14.88 -7.55
N HIS A 158 11.55 -14.16 -6.75
CA HIS A 158 12.83 -13.60 -7.18
C HIS A 158 13.81 -14.66 -7.68
N HIS A 159 13.97 -15.76 -6.94
CA HIS A 159 14.92 -16.83 -7.26
C HIS A 159 14.54 -17.66 -8.50
N GLN A 160 13.27 -17.61 -8.94
CA GLN A 160 12.78 -18.28 -10.15
C GLN A 160 13.00 -19.80 -10.16
N ASP A 161 13.12 -20.42 -9.00
CA ASP A 161 13.16 -21.87 -8.79
C ASP A 161 11.74 -22.42 -8.50
N ASP A 162 11.64 -23.74 -8.41
CA ASP A 162 10.36 -24.42 -8.15
C ASP A 162 9.76 -24.04 -6.79
N GLU A 163 10.58 -23.77 -5.79
CA GLU A 163 10.15 -23.39 -4.46
C GLU A 163 9.65 -21.93 -4.45
N GLY A 164 10.39 -21.02 -5.06
CA GLY A 164 10.00 -19.62 -5.23
C GLY A 164 8.71 -19.48 -6.03
N TYR A 165 8.52 -20.22 -7.12
CA TYR A 165 7.27 -20.20 -7.87
C TYR A 165 6.08 -20.78 -7.09
N LYS A 166 6.27 -21.85 -6.33
CA LYS A 166 5.22 -22.42 -5.47
C LYS A 166 4.82 -21.44 -4.35
N GLY A 167 5.83 -20.80 -3.71
CA GLY A 167 5.61 -19.78 -2.69
C GLY A 167 4.87 -18.58 -3.26
N ALA A 168 5.35 -18.01 -4.37
CA ALA A 168 4.75 -16.87 -5.03
C ALA A 168 3.33 -17.15 -5.54
N ARG A 169 3.06 -18.35 -6.07
CA ARG A 169 1.70 -18.74 -6.49
C ARG A 169 0.75 -18.80 -5.30
N LYS A 170 1.16 -19.38 -4.18
CA LYS A 170 0.33 -19.36 -2.96
C LYS A 170 0.08 -17.93 -2.53
N TYR A 171 1.13 -17.12 -2.46
CA TYR A 171 1.05 -15.70 -2.10
C TYR A 171 -0.01 -14.96 -2.91
N ILE A 172 0.14 -14.93 -4.24
CA ILE A 172 -0.77 -14.13 -5.10
C ILE A 172 -2.19 -14.70 -5.11
N VAL A 173 -2.37 -16.02 -5.11
CA VAL A 173 -3.70 -16.65 -5.10
C VAL A 173 -4.45 -16.31 -3.82
N TYR A 174 -3.83 -16.45 -2.64
CA TYR A 174 -4.49 -16.11 -1.38
C TYR A 174 -4.87 -14.63 -1.32
N LEU A 175 -3.93 -13.72 -1.60
CA LEU A 175 -4.18 -12.29 -1.48
C LEU A 175 -5.20 -11.77 -2.50
N THR A 176 -5.09 -12.23 -3.75
CA THR A 176 -6.00 -11.80 -4.81
C THR A 176 -7.38 -12.43 -4.66
N ALA A 177 -7.46 -13.70 -4.28
CA ALA A 177 -8.74 -14.37 -4.07
C ALA A 177 -9.53 -13.74 -2.92
N THR A 178 -8.89 -13.53 -1.77
CA THR A 178 -9.58 -12.92 -0.62
C THR A 178 -10.06 -11.50 -0.92
N ALA A 179 -9.24 -10.67 -1.57
CA ALA A 179 -9.65 -9.33 -1.95
C ALA A 179 -10.82 -9.32 -2.95
N LYS A 180 -10.84 -10.26 -3.90
CA LYS A 180 -11.90 -10.34 -4.93
C LYS A 180 -13.16 -11.05 -4.46
N PHE A 181 -13.04 -12.08 -3.61
CA PHE A 181 -14.21 -12.82 -3.14
C PHE A 181 -14.87 -12.23 -1.89
N PHE A 182 -14.13 -11.46 -1.10
CA PHE A 182 -14.65 -10.88 0.13
C PHE A 182 -14.70 -9.34 0.07
N LEU A 183 -13.57 -8.67 -0.18
CA LEU A 183 -13.53 -7.20 -0.10
C LEU A 183 -14.31 -6.53 -1.23
N LEU A 184 -14.15 -6.99 -2.47
CA LEU A 184 -14.84 -6.39 -3.62
C LEU A 184 -16.37 -6.52 -3.52
N PRO A 185 -16.98 -7.70 -3.20
CA PRO A 185 -18.42 -7.80 -2.98
C PRO A 185 -18.89 -6.95 -1.79
N ALA A 186 -18.09 -6.89 -0.70
CA ALA A 186 -18.44 -6.02 0.42
C ALA A 186 -18.50 -4.55 -0.01
N MET A 187 -17.52 -4.07 -0.80
CA MET A 187 -17.50 -2.71 -1.34
C MET A 187 -18.74 -2.41 -2.19
N ILE A 188 -19.11 -3.33 -3.09
CA ILE A 188 -20.30 -3.18 -3.94
C ILE A 188 -21.57 -3.06 -3.08
N LEU A 189 -21.72 -3.94 -2.09
CA LEU A 189 -22.88 -3.91 -1.20
C LEU A 189 -22.90 -2.67 -0.31
N ILE A 190 -21.75 -2.23 0.21
CA ILE A 190 -21.64 -0.98 0.98
C ILE A 190 -22.09 0.18 0.11
N TYR A 191 -21.57 0.30 -1.12
CA TYR A 191 -21.95 1.36 -2.03
C TYR A 191 -23.45 1.36 -2.36
N VAL A 192 -24.05 0.19 -2.59
CA VAL A 192 -25.49 0.08 -2.86
C VAL A 192 -26.34 0.51 -1.65
N LEU A 193 -25.87 0.26 -0.44
CA LEU A 193 -26.59 0.59 0.81
C LEU A 193 -26.40 2.05 1.24
N THR A 194 -25.24 2.63 1.00
CA THR A 194 -24.86 3.94 1.55
C THR A 194 -24.72 5.03 0.49
N GLY A 195 -24.57 4.65 -0.78
CA GLY A 195 -24.29 5.58 -1.89
C GLY A 195 -22.88 6.14 -1.92
N THR A 196 -21.99 5.76 -0.99
CA THR A 196 -20.61 6.22 -0.90
C THR A 196 -19.68 5.11 -0.39
N LEU A 197 -18.38 5.26 -0.63
CA LEU A 197 -17.35 4.42 -0.05
C LEU A 197 -16.39 5.21 0.86
N ASP A 198 -16.76 6.45 1.19
CA ASP A 198 -15.94 7.31 2.05
C ASP A 198 -15.89 6.74 3.48
N PHE A 199 -14.75 6.90 4.13
CA PHE A 199 -14.63 6.52 5.53
C PHE A 199 -15.46 7.44 6.41
N ALA A 200 -16.08 6.88 7.45
CA ALA A 200 -16.92 7.64 8.35
C ALA A 200 -16.18 8.82 8.98
N ALA A 201 -16.71 10.02 8.80
CA ALA A 201 -16.18 11.22 9.45
C ALA A 201 -16.34 11.15 10.99
N ASN A 202 -17.29 10.36 11.46
CA ASN A 202 -17.61 10.22 12.89
C ASN A 202 -17.85 8.74 13.23
N ILE A 203 -17.00 8.18 14.11
CA ILE A 203 -17.07 6.78 14.52
C ILE A 203 -18.41 6.45 15.21
N SER A 204 -19.02 7.42 15.89
CA SER A 204 -20.26 7.22 16.63
C SER A 204 -21.50 7.05 15.75
N THR A 205 -21.51 7.65 14.56
CA THR A 205 -22.68 7.60 13.64
C THR A 205 -22.54 6.49 12.61
N GLY A 206 -21.31 6.01 12.35
CA GLY A 206 -21.05 5.02 11.29
C GLY A 206 -21.36 5.54 9.88
N ILE A 207 -21.39 4.63 8.91
CA ILE A 207 -21.67 4.94 7.49
C ILE A 207 -23.04 4.42 7.04
N PHE A 208 -23.65 3.49 7.80
CA PHE A 208 -24.91 2.86 7.41
C PHE A 208 -26.10 3.71 7.85
N PRO A 209 -27.12 3.87 6.98
CA PRO A 209 -28.38 4.52 7.34
C PRO A 209 -29.12 3.79 8.46
N ASP A 210 -29.94 4.53 9.22
CA ASP A 210 -30.81 3.94 10.20
C ASP A 210 -31.81 2.97 9.54
N GLY A 211 -31.98 1.77 10.14
CA GLY A 211 -32.90 0.73 9.65
C GLY A 211 -32.24 -0.36 8.81
N VAL A 212 -30.97 -0.28 8.48
CA VAL A 212 -30.26 -1.39 7.82
C VAL A 212 -30.19 -2.59 8.76
N ASN A 213 -30.43 -3.79 8.21
CA ASN A 213 -30.41 -5.03 8.98
C ASN A 213 -29.03 -5.26 9.61
N LYS A 214 -28.99 -5.35 10.93
CA LYS A 214 -27.73 -5.56 11.70
C LYS A 214 -26.97 -6.82 11.29
N VAL A 215 -27.69 -7.88 10.89
CA VAL A 215 -27.07 -9.12 10.41
C VAL A 215 -26.30 -8.85 9.11
N LEU A 216 -26.87 -8.06 8.18
CA LEU A 216 -26.20 -7.69 6.93
C LEU A 216 -24.95 -6.86 7.21
N VAL A 217 -25.02 -5.87 8.11
CA VAL A 217 -23.86 -5.05 8.50
C VAL A 217 -22.76 -5.93 9.11
N THR A 218 -23.12 -6.89 9.96
CA THR A 218 -22.15 -7.83 10.53
C THR A 218 -21.52 -8.72 9.47
N MET A 219 -22.29 -9.20 8.49
CA MET A 219 -21.74 -9.96 7.35
C MET A 219 -20.78 -9.14 6.52
N LEU A 220 -21.11 -7.88 6.23
CA LEU A 220 -20.22 -6.96 5.50
C LEU A 220 -18.92 -6.71 6.26
N TYR A 221 -19.00 -6.53 7.57
CA TYR A 221 -17.83 -6.41 8.42
C TYR A 221 -16.92 -7.65 8.35
N VAL A 222 -17.50 -8.85 8.45
CA VAL A 222 -16.77 -10.11 8.33
C VAL A 222 -16.14 -10.26 6.94
N PHE A 223 -16.84 -9.84 5.89
CA PHE A 223 -16.31 -9.84 4.53
C PHE A 223 -15.13 -8.87 4.38
N CYS A 224 -15.22 -7.67 4.91
CA CYS A 224 -14.08 -6.75 4.93
C CYS A 224 -12.91 -7.34 5.71
N LEU A 225 -13.16 -7.94 6.90
CA LEU A 225 -12.13 -8.57 7.71
C LEU A 225 -11.36 -9.66 6.92
N PHE A 226 -12.09 -10.58 6.26
CA PHE A 226 -11.45 -11.62 5.44
C PHE A 226 -10.86 -11.08 4.15
N GLY A 227 -11.38 -9.99 3.61
CA GLY A 227 -10.85 -9.31 2.44
C GLY A 227 -9.46 -8.69 2.68
N PHE A 228 -9.19 -8.29 3.92
CA PHE A 228 -7.87 -7.79 4.34
C PHE A 228 -6.91 -8.91 4.79
N ALA A 229 -6.90 -10.04 4.08
CA ALA A 229 -6.09 -11.21 4.42
C ALA A 229 -4.57 -10.98 4.39
N LYS A 230 -4.09 -9.83 3.89
CA LYS A 230 -2.68 -9.40 4.01
C LYS A 230 -2.21 -9.33 5.46
N ASN A 231 -3.11 -9.12 6.42
CA ASN A 231 -2.81 -9.18 7.84
C ASN A 231 -2.47 -10.60 8.36
N GLY A 232 -2.51 -11.63 7.50
CA GLY A 232 -2.28 -13.01 7.93
C GLY A 232 -3.39 -13.57 8.80
N ILE A 233 -4.65 -13.15 8.57
CA ILE A 233 -5.83 -13.56 9.35
C ILE A 233 -6.16 -15.03 9.08
N MET A 234 -6.47 -15.79 10.12
CA MET A 234 -7.00 -17.15 9.98
C MET A 234 -8.38 -17.12 9.30
N PRO A 235 -8.66 -18.03 8.36
CA PRO A 235 -7.87 -19.20 7.94
C PRO A 235 -6.88 -18.92 6.79
N PHE A 236 -6.75 -17.68 6.33
CA PHE A 236 -5.99 -17.30 5.12
C PHE A 236 -4.51 -16.94 5.38
N HIS A 237 -3.93 -17.37 6.49
CA HIS A 237 -2.56 -17.01 6.91
C HIS A 237 -1.44 -17.80 6.22
N HIS A 238 -1.74 -18.91 5.53
CA HIS A 238 -0.73 -19.83 4.95
C HIS A 238 0.17 -19.20 3.88
N TRP A 239 -0.24 -18.07 3.29
CA TRP A 239 0.62 -17.35 2.35
C TRP A 239 1.86 -16.74 3.02
N LEU A 240 1.76 -16.39 4.31
CA LEU A 240 2.79 -15.67 5.04
C LEU A 240 4.08 -16.51 5.17
N PRO A 241 4.07 -17.76 5.72
CA PRO A 241 5.26 -18.59 5.71
C PRO A 241 5.66 -19.04 4.29
N ALA A 242 4.72 -19.20 3.36
CA ALA A 242 5.03 -19.55 1.98
C ALA A 242 5.78 -18.44 1.21
N ALA A 243 5.60 -17.19 1.58
CA ALA A 243 6.32 -16.05 0.99
C ALA A 243 7.76 -15.90 1.52
N MET A 244 8.15 -16.64 2.57
CA MET A 244 9.50 -16.57 3.17
C MET A 244 10.62 -17.15 2.29
N VAL A 245 10.29 -17.73 1.16
CA VAL A 245 11.27 -18.17 0.14
C VAL A 245 11.93 -16.98 -0.57
N ALA A 246 11.41 -15.78 -0.37
CA ALA A 246 11.94 -14.54 -0.94
C ALA A 246 13.27 -14.13 -0.29
N PRO A 247 14.14 -13.36 -1.00
CA PRO A 247 15.34 -12.78 -0.42
C PRO A 247 15.05 -11.98 0.87
N THR A 248 16.00 -11.93 1.80
CA THR A 248 15.81 -11.27 3.11
C THR A 248 15.29 -9.83 3.02
N PRO A 249 15.76 -8.95 2.11
CA PRO A 249 15.20 -7.60 1.98
C PRO A 249 13.71 -7.60 1.60
N VAL A 250 13.27 -8.59 0.78
CA VAL A 250 11.86 -8.76 0.42
C VAL A 250 11.04 -9.22 1.61
N SER A 251 11.56 -10.19 2.38
CA SER A 251 10.89 -10.65 3.59
C SER A 251 10.70 -9.49 4.60
N ALA A 252 11.68 -8.61 4.73
CA ALA A 252 11.56 -7.40 5.53
C ALA A 252 10.46 -6.45 5.02
N LEU A 253 10.41 -6.21 3.68
CA LEU A 253 9.34 -5.43 3.05
C LEU A 253 7.95 -6.03 3.30
N LEU A 254 7.81 -7.35 3.12
CA LEU A 254 6.54 -8.04 3.27
C LEU A 254 6.00 -7.94 4.71
N HIS A 255 6.86 -8.14 5.72
CA HIS A 255 6.44 -8.26 7.11
C HIS A 255 6.47 -6.95 7.88
N ALA A 256 7.51 -6.14 7.70
CA ALA A 256 7.73 -4.96 8.54
C ALA A 256 7.24 -3.66 7.90
N GLU A 257 7.26 -3.57 6.57
CA GLU A 257 7.18 -2.27 5.89
C GLU A 257 5.85 -2.06 5.16
N ALA A 258 5.49 -2.94 4.23
CA ALA A 258 4.41 -2.67 3.32
C ALA A 258 3.25 -3.67 3.40
N VAL A 259 3.45 -4.96 3.12
CA VAL A 259 2.35 -5.86 2.77
C VAL A 259 1.45 -6.18 3.96
N VAL A 260 2.01 -6.63 5.08
CA VAL A 260 1.21 -6.97 6.28
C VAL A 260 0.60 -5.72 6.92
N LYS A 261 1.29 -4.59 6.86
CA LYS A 261 0.81 -3.33 7.47
C LYS A 261 -0.26 -2.62 6.65
N VAL A 262 -0.34 -2.91 5.36
CA VAL A 262 -1.37 -2.38 4.45
C VAL A 262 -2.73 -3.06 4.65
N GLY A 263 -2.77 -4.28 5.14
CA GLY A 263 -4.01 -4.95 5.53
C GLY A 263 -4.46 -4.57 6.91
#